data_5172dbe1d04a33934d44a89159265ceb
#
_entry.id   5172dbe1d04a33934d44a89159265ceb
#
_cell.length_a   1.000
_cell.length_b   1.000
_cell.length_c   1.000
_cell.angle_alpha   90.00
_cell.angle_beta   90.00
_cell.angle_gamma   90.00
#
_symmetry.space_group_name_H-M   'P 1'
#
loop_
_entity.id
_entity.type
_entity.pdbx_description
1 polymer ?
#
loop_
_entity_poly.entity_id
_entity_poly.type
_entity_poly.pdbx_seq_one_letter_code
_entity_poly.pdbx_strand_id
1 'polypeptide(L)'
;MVSNTGKGHTKEEKLAAFSRLLDVQDRLRLQCPWDKKQTFESLRPNTIEETFELCDALMKRDYKDIKKELGDVLEHVMFYSIIGREDGEFDICDVCNQEADKLMFRHPFINWKKEGNWTVSNPDMFINEEGQVVYKESDAGNGEAGTASSEETLALGASKPKTATSVEKTWEQ
;
A
#
# COMPACT_ATOMS: atom_id res chain seq x y z
N MET A 1 -18.64 -0.18 -15.29
CA MET A 1 -17.94 -1.29 -16.00
C MET A 1 -16.72 -0.70 -16.66
N VAL A 2 -15.53 -0.95 -16.13
CA VAL A 2 -14.28 -0.63 -16.81
C VAL A 2 -14.06 -1.74 -17.82
N SER A 3 -14.16 -1.43 -19.12
CA SER A 3 -13.86 -2.38 -20.18
C SER A 3 -12.37 -2.69 -20.15
N ASN A 4 -12.00 -3.84 -19.62
CA ASN A 4 -10.65 -4.36 -19.66
C ASN A 4 -10.36 -4.87 -21.09
N THR A 5 -9.90 -3.99 -21.97
CA THR A 5 -9.54 -4.30 -23.36
C THR A 5 -8.09 -4.76 -23.50
N GLY A 6 -7.36 -4.96 -22.41
CA GLY A 6 -6.01 -5.51 -22.39
C GLY A 6 -6.02 -7.00 -22.02
N LYS A 7 -5.02 -7.77 -22.47
CA LYS A 7 -4.72 -9.16 -22.02
C LYS A 7 -4.36 -9.15 -20.53
N GLY A 8 -5.34 -8.90 -19.67
CA GLY A 8 -5.15 -8.90 -18.22
C GLY A 8 -5.34 -10.32 -17.68
N HIS A 9 -4.40 -10.79 -16.86
CA HIS A 9 -4.54 -12.00 -16.08
C HIS A 9 -5.69 -11.90 -15.09
N THR A 10 -6.28 -13.03 -14.72
CA THR A 10 -7.30 -13.11 -13.65
C THR A 10 -6.71 -12.70 -12.31
N LYS A 11 -7.57 -12.46 -11.33
CA LYS A 11 -7.12 -12.16 -9.95
C LYS A 11 -6.34 -13.33 -9.37
N GLU A 12 -6.80 -14.55 -9.61
CA GLU A 12 -6.19 -15.79 -9.15
C GLU A 12 -4.78 -15.96 -9.75
N GLU A 13 -4.61 -15.70 -11.04
CA GLU A 13 -3.29 -15.74 -11.69
C GLU A 13 -2.33 -14.70 -11.12
N LYS A 14 -2.82 -13.49 -10.84
CA LYS A 14 -2.01 -12.43 -10.20
C LYS A 14 -1.60 -12.80 -8.79
N LEU A 15 -2.51 -13.36 -7.99
CA LEU A 15 -2.21 -13.83 -6.64
C LEU A 15 -1.21 -14.99 -6.66
N ALA A 16 -1.35 -15.94 -7.58
CA ALA A 16 -0.41 -17.05 -7.74
C ALA A 16 1.00 -16.56 -8.15
N ALA A 17 1.07 -15.56 -9.04
CA ALA A 17 2.35 -14.97 -9.43
C ALA A 17 3.02 -14.23 -8.26
N PHE A 18 2.26 -13.49 -7.45
CA PHE A 18 2.76 -12.81 -6.26
C PHE A 18 3.21 -13.82 -5.20
N SER A 19 2.42 -14.86 -4.93
CA SER A 19 2.79 -15.94 -4.00
C SER A 19 4.10 -16.60 -4.41
N ARG A 20 4.25 -16.92 -5.72
CA ARG A 20 5.50 -17.50 -6.22
C ARG A 20 6.70 -16.56 -5.98
N LEU A 21 6.53 -15.26 -6.12
CA LEU A 21 7.60 -14.30 -5.91
C LEU A 21 7.99 -14.24 -4.41
N LEU A 22 7.01 -14.29 -3.51
CA LEU A 22 7.25 -14.40 -2.06
C LEU A 22 8.07 -15.65 -1.72
N ASP A 23 7.69 -16.81 -2.26
CA ASP A 23 8.41 -18.07 -2.02
C ASP A 23 9.87 -18.00 -2.51
N VAL A 24 10.10 -17.36 -3.66
CA VAL A 24 11.44 -17.16 -4.21
C VAL A 24 12.27 -16.27 -3.30
N GLN A 25 11.71 -15.15 -2.85
CA GLN A 25 12.42 -14.19 -2.01
C GLN A 25 12.75 -14.77 -0.63
N ASP A 26 11.82 -15.48 0.00
CA ASP A 26 12.07 -16.22 1.25
C ASP A 26 13.22 -17.22 1.09
N ARG A 27 13.24 -17.93 -0.05
CA ARG A 27 14.29 -18.91 -0.32
C ARG A 27 15.65 -18.26 -0.56
N LEU A 28 15.69 -17.13 -1.27
CA LEU A 28 16.91 -16.35 -1.46
C LEU A 28 17.45 -15.85 -0.11
N ARG A 29 16.59 -15.28 0.73
CA ARG A 29 16.97 -14.84 2.08
C ARG A 29 17.62 -15.97 2.89
N LEU A 30 17.10 -17.19 2.78
CA LEU A 30 17.60 -18.35 3.51
C LEU A 30 18.88 -18.97 2.91
N GLN A 31 19.11 -18.87 1.60
CA GLN A 31 20.13 -19.65 0.92
C GLN A 31 21.21 -18.83 0.20
N CYS A 32 20.90 -17.63 -0.27
CA CYS A 32 21.84 -16.78 -0.95
C CYS A 32 22.77 -16.06 0.04
N PRO A 33 24.10 -16.19 -0.09
CA PRO A 33 25.04 -15.54 0.83
C PRO A 33 25.01 -14.01 0.76
N TRP A 34 24.55 -13.44 -0.35
CA TRP A 34 24.41 -11.99 -0.50
C TRP A 34 23.15 -11.50 0.19
N ASP A 35 21.99 -12.13 -0.06
CA ASP A 35 20.71 -11.77 0.54
C ASP A 35 20.73 -11.86 2.06
N LYS A 36 21.37 -12.90 2.61
CA LYS A 36 21.52 -13.10 4.08
C LYS A 36 22.16 -11.93 4.81
N LYS A 37 22.98 -11.16 4.13
CA LYS A 37 23.76 -10.07 4.73
C LYS A 37 23.07 -8.72 4.62
N GLN A 38 22.01 -8.64 3.83
CA GLN A 38 21.35 -7.35 3.61
C GLN A 38 20.58 -6.89 4.85
N THR A 39 20.62 -5.59 5.07
CA THR A 39 19.90 -4.85 6.11
C THR A 39 19.13 -3.70 5.48
N PHE A 40 18.28 -3.03 6.26
CA PHE A 40 17.60 -1.80 5.81
C PHE A 40 18.60 -0.77 5.26
N GLU A 41 19.74 -0.59 5.94
CA GLU A 41 20.75 0.38 5.54
C GLU A 41 21.50 -0.02 4.28
N SER A 42 21.85 -1.32 4.15
CA SER A 42 22.63 -1.80 3.00
C SER A 42 21.85 -1.77 1.69
N LEU A 43 20.53 -2.00 1.74
CA LEU A 43 19.66 -1.99 0.56
C LEU A 43 19.17 -0.59 0.17
N ARG A 44 19.19 0.38 1.10
CA ARG A 44 18.67 1.72 0.85
C ARG A 44 19.25 2.41 -0.39
N PRO A 45 20.59 2.38 -0.65
CA PRO A 45 21.13 2.95 -1.88
C PRO A 45 20.58 2.31 -3.15
N ASN A 46 20.45 0.98 -3.17
CA ASN A 46 19.90 0.25 -4.31
C ASN A 46 18.42 0.63 -4.53
N THR A 47 17.61 0.76 -3.47
CA THR A 47 16.22 1.20 -3.60
C THR A 47 16.12 2.58 -4.28
N ILE A 48 17.02 3.49 -3.95
CA ILE A 48 17.09 4.82 -4.59
C ILE A 48 17.43 4.65 -6.07
N GLU A 49 18.41 3.81 -6.42
CA GLU A 49 18.84 3.53 -7.78
C GLU A 49 17.67 2.96 -8.61
N GLU A 50 17.03 1.88 -8.16
CA GLU A 50 15.89 1.26 -8.85
C GLU A 50 14.71 2.22 -9.01
N THR A 51 14.48 3.09 -8.03
CA THR A 51 13.43 4.12 -8.14
C THR A 51 13.76 5.14 -9.23
N PHE A 52 15.01 5.55 -9.37
CA PHE A 52 15.42 6.45 -10.45
C PHE A 52 15.38 5.77 -11.82
N GLU A 53 15.79 4.49 -11.92
CA GLU A 53 15.69 3.73 -13.16
C GLU A 53 14.23 3.57 -13.60
N LEU A 54 13.33 3.28 -12.66
CA LEU A 54 11.89 3.26 -12.93
C LEU A 54 11.40 4.63 -13.46
N CYS A 55 11.79 5.74 -12.81
CA CYS A 55 11.40 7.07 -13.27
C CYS A 55 11.90 7.37 -14.69
N ASP A 56 13.12 6.98 -15.03
CA ASP A 56 13.69 7.14 -16.36
C ASP A 56 12.94 6.31 -17.41
N ALA A 57 12.65 5.04 -17.10
CA ALA A 57 11.86 4.17 -17.95
C ALA A 57 10.43 4.73 -18.19
N LEU A 58 9.80 5.29 -17.15
CA LEU A 58 8.49 5.94 -17.24
C LEU A 58 8.53 7.17 -18.15
N MET A 59 9.55 8.02 -18.04
CA MET A 59 9.73 9.20 -18.90
C MET A 59 9.91 8.82 -20.36
N LYS A 60 10.64 7.74 -20.63
CA LYS A 60 10.86 7.19 -21.98
C LYS A 60 9.66 6.41 -22.52
N ARG A 61 8.69 6.07 -21.66
CA ARG A 61 7.56 5.17 -21.98
C ARG A 61 8.01 3.82 -22.54
N ASP A 62 9.14 3.32 -22.06
CA ASP A 62 9.62 1.99 -22.40
C ASP A 62 8.95 0.91 -21.54
N TYR A 63 7.89 0.30 -22.06
CA TYR A 63 7.10 -0.69 -21.31
C TYR A 63 7.89 -1.94 -20.94
N LYS A 64 8.97 -2.26 -21.63
CA LYS A 64 9.82 -3.40 -21.29
C LYS A 64 10.64 -3.06 -20.04
N ASP A 65 11.27 -1.90 -20.04
CA ASP A 65 12.05 -1.43 -18.89
C ASP A 65 11.14 -1.08 -17.71
N ILE A 66 10.01 -0.39 -17.93
CA ILE A 66 9.02 -0.14 -16.87
C ILE A 66 8.64 -1.43 -16.14
N LYS A 67 8.39 -2.52 -16.86
CA LYS A 67 8.05 -3.81 -16.25
C LYS A 67 9.22 -4.39 -15.44
N LYS A 68 10.45 -4.24 -15.93
CA LYS A 68 11.66 -4.65 -15.21
C LYS A 68 11.80 -3.88 -13.91
N GLU A 69 11.85 -2.55 -13.98
CA GLU A 69 12.11 -1.69 -12.83
C GLU A 69 10.98 -1.75 -11.78
N LEU A 70 9.73 -1.95 -12.20
CA LEU A 70 8.64 -2.27 -11.27
C LEU A 70 8.87 -3.58 -10.51
N GLY A 71 9.51 -4.56 -11.15
CA GLY A 71 9.91 -5.81 -10.51
C GLY A 71 10.97 -5.57 -9.44
N ASP A 72 11.99 -4.78 -9.75
CA ASP A 72 13.12 -4.48 -8.88
C ASP A 72 12.67 -3.65 -7.67
N VAL A 73 11.81 -2.65 -7.86
CA VAL A 73 11.18 -1.90 -6.75
C VAL A 73 10.30 -2.81 -5.88
N LEU A 74 9.50 -3.71 -6.49
CA LEU A 74 8.68 -4.66 -5.76
C LEU A 74 9.53 -5.66 -4.97
N GLU A 75 10.66 -6.11 -5.51
CA GLU A 75 11.63 -6.96 -4.81
C GLU A 75 12.10 -6.27 -3.52
N HIS A 76 12.47 -4.99 -3.58
CA HIS A 76 12.90 -4.23 -2.40
C HIS A 76 11.79 -4.11 -1.34
N VAL A 77 10.54 -3.88 -1.74
CA VAL A 77 9.40 -3.86 -0.81
C VAL A 77 9.29 -5.19 -0.07
N MET A 78 9.42 -6.31 -0.79
CA MET A 78 9.35 -7.64 -0.19
C MET A 78 10.57 -7.93 0.68
N PHE A 79 11.75 -7.50 0.25
CA PHE A 79 12.99 -7.69 1.00
C PHE A 79 12.93 -6.97 2.36
N TYR A 80 12.50 -5.71 2.38
CA TYR A 80 12.29 -4.97 3.63
C TYR A 80 11.23 -5.62 4.51
N SER A 81 10.18 -6.18 3.91
CA SER A 81 9.15 -6.90 4.68
C SER A 81 9.68 -8.20 5.32
N ILE A 82 10.65 -8.86 4.67
CA ILE A 82 11.34 -10.03 5.26
C ILE A 82 12.22 -9.58 6.44
N ILE A 83 12.98 -8.50 6.29
CA ILE A 83 13.82 -7.97 7.37
C ILE A 83 12.94 -7.53 8.55
N GLY A 84 11.84 -6.80 8.28
CA GLY A 84 10.88 -6.42 9.31
C GLY A 84 10.28 -7.62 10.07
N ARG A 85 9.99 -8.71 9.36
CA ARG A 85 9.54 -9.97 9.97
C ARG A 85 10.63 -10.62 10.84
N GLU A 86 11.90 -10.58 10.42
CA GLU A 86 13.02 -11.09 11.19
C GLU A 86 13.23 -10.29 12.49
N ASP A 87 12.96 -8.99 12.45
CA ASP A 87 13.00 -8.09 13.60
C ASP A 87 11.74 -8.24 14.51
N GLY A 88 10.69 -8.94 14.04
CA GLY A 88 9.45 -9.17 14.77
C GLY A 88 8.49 -7.98 14.74
N GLU A 89 8.65 -7.04 13.79
CA GLU A 89 7.91 -5.79 13.74
C GLU A 89 6.73 -5.84 12.75
N PHE A 90 6.95 -6.28 11.51
CA PHE A 90 5.92 -6.37 10.47
C PHE A 90 6.34 -7.31 9.35
N ASP A 91 5.39 -7.73 8.53
CA ASP A 91 5.63 -8.46 7.28
C ASP A 91 4.89 -7.83 6.08
N ILE A 92 4.94 -8.50 4.93
CA ILE A 92 4.29 -8.01 3.71
C ILE A 92 2.77 -7.95 3.83
N CYS A 93 2.16 -8.77 4.69
CA CYS A 93 0.72 -8.73 4.94
C CYS A 93 0.34 -7.42 5.64
N ASP A 94 1.12 -7.01 6.64
CA ASP A 94 0.92 -5.74 7.35
C ASP A 94 1.07 -4.55 6.41
N VAL A 95 2.11 -4.56 5.57
CA VAL A 95 2.34 -3.50 4.56
C VAL A 95 1.15 -3.39 3.61
N CYS A 96 0.68 -4.51 3.06
CA CYS A 96 -0.46 -4.51 2.13
C CYS A 96 -1.77 -4.07 2.79
N ASN A 97 -2.04 -4.56 4.00
CA ASN A 97 -3.25 -4.24 4.73
C ASN A 97 -3.29 -2.76 5.13
N GLN A 98 -2.19 -2.25 5.69
CA GLN A 98 -2.08 -0.84 6.05
C GLN A 98 -2.28 0.08 4.85
N GLU A 99 -1.67 -0.24 3.71
CA GLU A 99 -1.85 0.55 2.49
C GLU A 99 -3.29 0.49 1.97
N ALA A 100 -3.91 -0.70 1.98
CA ALA A 100 -5.31 -0.85 1.56
C ALA A 100 -6.25 -0.02 2.44
N ASP A 101 -6.12 -0.11 3.76
CA ASP A 101 -6.95 0.65 4.70
C ASP A 101 -6.76 2.16 4.53
N LYS A 102 -5.51 2.61 4.36
CA LYS A 102 -5.19 4.02 4.07
C LYS A 102 -5.85 4.50 2.79
N LEU A 103 -5.78 3.71 1.72
CA LEU A 103 -6.40 4.06 0.44
C LEU A 103 -7.93 4.12 0.55
N MET A 104 -8.53 3.17 1.25
CA MET A 104 -9.98 3.17 1.48
C MET A 104 -10.41 4.40 2.29
N PHE A 105 -9.68 4.74 3.35
CA PHE A 105 -9.94 5.91 4.19
C PHE A 105 -9.83 7.23 3.40
N ARG A 106 -8.79 7.37 2.56
CA ARG A 106 -8.56 8.58 1.75
C ARG A 106 -9.51 8.74 0.56
N HIS A 107 -10.39 7.76 0.33
CA HIS A 107 -11.38 7.81 -0.75
C HIS A 107 -12.83 7.69 -0.21
N PRO A 108 -13.29 8.61 0.67
CA PRO A 108 -14.59 8.54 1.32
C PRO A 108 -15.76 8.68 0.35
N PHE A 109 -15.52 9.13 -0.88
CA PHE A 109 -16.51 9.22 -1.94
C PHE A 109 -16.80 7.88 -2.64
N ILE A 110 -16.02 6.84 -2.35
CA ILE A 110 -16.28 5.46 -2.79
C ILE A 110 -17.10 4.78 -1.68
N ASN A 111 -18.23 4.17 -2.06
CA ASN A 111 -19.01 3.37 -1.13
C ASN A 111 -18.46 1.95 -1.08
N TRP A 112 -17.67 1.65 -0.05
CA TRP A 112 -17.00 0.36 0.16
C TRP A 112 -17.93 -0.78 0.60
N LYS A 113 -19.22 -0.50 0.89
CA LYS A 113 -20.26 -1.55 1.09
C LYS A 113 -20.85 -2.08 -0.21
N LYS A 114 -20.60 -1.39 -1.33
CA LYS A 114 -21.12 -1.79 -2.65
C LYS A 114 -20.05 -2.56 -3.41
N GLU A 115 -20.50 -3.55 -4.19
CA GLU A 115 -19.67 -4.26 -5.18
C GLU A 115 -18.41 -4.95 -4.62
N GLY A 116 -18.56 -5.73 -3.54
CA GLY A 116 -17.50 -6.56 -3.00
C GLY A 116 -17.58 -6.78 -1.50
N ASN A 117 -16.78 -7.71 -1.00
CA ASN A 117 -16.62 -7.96 0.43
C ASN A 117 -15.40 -7.19 0.93
N TRP A 118 -15.56 -5.88 1.08
CA TRP A 118 -14.51 -5.02 1.58
C TRP A 118 -14.45 -5.05 3.10
N THR A 119 -13.25 -5.18 3.63
CA THR A 119 -12.97 -5.15 5.07
C THR A 119 -11.79 -4.23 5.33
N VAL A 120 -11.71 -3.70 6.53
CA VAL A 120 -10.53 -3.01 7.05
C VAL A 120 -9.80 -3.94 8.01
N SER A 121 -8.49 -3.90 7.99
CA SER A 121 -7.61 -4.72 8.83
C SER A 121 -7.22 -4.00 10.11
N ASN A 122 -7.22 -2.66 10.11
CA ASN A 122 -6.95 -1.86 11.30
C ASN A 122 -8.10 -2.03 12.31
N PRO A 123 -7.83 -2.50 13.55
CA PRO A 123 -8.85 -2.71 14.58
C PRO A 123 -9.56 -1.42 15.02
N ASP A 124 -8.93 -0.26 14.81
CA ASP A 124 -9.48 1.04 15.18
C ASP A 124 -10.35 1.67 14.08
N MET A 125 -10.50 1.00 12.96
CA MET A 125 -11.28 1.46 11.81
C MET A 125 -12.48 0.54 11.55
N PHE A 126 -13.49 1.07 10.87
CA PHE A 126 -14.62 0.28 10.35
C PHE A 126 -15.26 0.97 9.14
N ILE A 127 -16.10 0.22 8.41
CA ILE A 127 -16.90 0.78 7.31
C ILE A 127 -18.27 1.15 7.88
N ASN A 128 -18.60 2.45 7.90
CA ASN A 128 -19.86 2.99 8.41
C ASN A 128 -21.06 2.68 7.50
N GLU A 129 -22.27 3.14 7.87
CA GLU A 129 -23.50 2.85 7.13
C GLU A 129 -23.49 3.45 5.70
N GLU A 130 -22.85 4.57 5.51
CA GLU A 130 -22.66 5.24 4.22
C GLU A 130 -21.63 4.54 3.33
N GLY A 131 -20.89 3.55 3.87
CA GLY A 131 -19.86 2.80 3.18
C GLY A 131 -18.50 3.49 3.17
N GLN A 132 -18.26 4.40 4.08
CA GLN A 132 -16.99 5.10 4.28
C GLN A 132 -16.15 4.38 5.33
N VAL A 133 -14.84 4.39 5.18
CA VAL A 133 -13.92 3.93 6.23
C VAL A 133 -13.70 5.09 7.19
N VAL A 134 -13.91 4.84 8.47
CA VAL A 134 -13.78 5.82 9.56
C VAL A 134 -13.12 5.18 10.77
N TYR A 135 -12.52 6.02 11.63
CA TYR A 135 -12.00 5.57 12.91
C TYR A 135 -13.14 5.38 13.92
N LYS A 136 -12.98 4.40 14.81
CA LYS A 136 -13.82 4.26 16.00
C LYS A 136 -13.61 5.47 16.89
N GLU A 137 -14.69 5.98 17.49
CA GLU A 137 -14.57 6.98 18.53
C GLU A 137 -13.80 6.36 19.71
N SER A 138 -12.69 6.96 20.11
CA SER A 138 -12.01 6.55 21.32
C SER A 138 -12.90 6.93 22.50
N ASP A 139 -13.20 5.98 23.39
CA ASP A 139 -13.74 6.27 24.74
C ASP A 139 -12.69 7.05 25.54
N ALA A 140 -12.46 8.30 25.17
CA ALA A 140 -11.61 9.21 25.89
C ALA A 140 -12.39 9.74 27.11
N GLY A 141 -12.44 8.91 28.17
CA GLY A 141 -12.68 9.40 29.53
C GLY A 141 -11.53 10.33 29.88
N ASN A 142 -11.85 11.62 30.06
CA ASN A 142 -11.10 12.69 30.74
C ASN A 142 -9.60 12.46 30.98
N GLY A 143 -8.76 12.90 30.04
CA GLY A 143 -7.31 12.99 30.17
C GLY A 143 -6.75 13.83 29.04
N GLU A 144 -6.08 14.90 29.36
CA GLU A 144 -5.60 16.00 28.53
C GLU A 144 -5.16 15.66 27.10
N ALA A 145 -5.72 16.42 26.17
CA ALA A 145 -5.57 16.34 24.74
C ALA A 145 -4.12 16.53 24.27
N GLY A 146 -3.57 15.50 23.65
CA GLY A 146 -2.57 15.67 22.59
C GLY A 146 -3.34 15.98 21.31
N THR A 147 -3.24 17.20 20.82
CA THR A 147 -4.03 17.76 19.72
C THR A 147 -3.66 17.14 18.37
N ALA A 148 -4.34 16.07 17.98
CA ALA A 148 -4.70 15.87 16.57
C ALA A 148 -6.09 16.49 16.43
N SER A 149 -6.19 17.61 15.72
CA SER A 149 -7.38 18.45 15.75
C SER A 149 -8.58 17.71 15.14
N SER A 150 -9.69 17.72 15.87
CA SER A 150 -11.02 17.29 15.43
C SER A 150 -11.51 17.97 14.12
N GLU A 151 -10.80 18.95 13.62
CA GLU A 151 -11.06 19.62 12.35
C GLU A 151 -10.56 18.81 11.13
N GLU A 152 -9.50 18.01 11.25
CA GLU A 152 -9.00 17.17 10.15
C GLU A 152 -9.94 15.99 9.82
N THR A 153 -10.58 15.41 10.83
CA THR A 153 -11.51 14.28 10.64
C THR A 153 -12.83 14.74 10.00
N LEU A 154 -13.26 15.99 10.27
CA LEU A 154 -14.47 16.59 9.70
C LEU A 154 -14.26 17.11 8.28
N ALA A 155 -13.04 17.50 7.89
CA ALA A 155 -12.75 18.05 6.56
C ALA A 155 -12.72 16.99 5.44
N LEU A 156 -12.49 15.71 5.77
CA LEU A 156 -12.49 14.59 4.82
C LEU A 156 -13.90 14.04 4.50
N GLY A 157 -14.90 14.46 5.27
CA GLY A 157 -16.18 13.73 5.42
C GLY A 157 -17.35 14.22 4.62
N ALA A 158 -17.31 14.91 3.48
CA ALA A 158 -18.63 15.23 2.89
C ALA A 158 -18.74 15.60 1.41
N SER A 159 -17.72 15.69 0.61
CA SER A 159 -17.97 15.98 -0.81
C SER A 159 -17.21 15.04 -1.73
N LYS A 160 -17.93 14.43 -2.68
CA LYS A 160 -17.29 13.73 -3.80
C LYS A 160 -16.28 14.66 -4.45
N PRO A 161 -15.02 14.28 -4.58
CA PRO A 161 -14.06 15.10 -5.31
C PRO A 161 -14.57 15.25 -6.75
N LYS A 162 -14.69 16.49 -7.20
CA LYS A 162 -15.19 16.80 -8.55
C LYS A 162 -14.09 16.71 -9.60
N THR A 163 -12.82 16.67 -9.17
CA THR A 163 -11.65 16.68 -10.07
C THR A 163 -10.50 15.88 -9.46
N ALA A 164 -9.56 15.42 -10.30
CA ALA A 164 -8.33 14.76 -9.85
C ALA A 164 -7.55 15.64 -8.86
N THR A 165 -7.48 16.95 -9.08
CA THR A 165 -6.79 17.92 -8.21
C THR A 165 -7.37 17.98 -6.80
N SER A 166 -8.67 17.69 -6.62
CA SER A 166 -9.26 17.65 -5.28
C SER A 166 -8.92 16.36 -4.51
N VAL A 167 -8.54 15.29 -5.22
CA VAL A 167 -8.00 14.06 -4.62
C VAL A 167 -6.53 14.27 -4.25
N GLU A 168 -5.72 14.91 -5.10
CA GLU A 168 -4.30 15.18 -4.85
C GLU A 168 -4.08 15.92 -3.53
N LYS A 169 -4.92 16.90 -3.19
CA LYS A 169 -4.84 17.62 -1.92
C LYS A 169 -5.01 16.75 -0.68
N THR A 170 -5.64 15.58 -0.79
CA THR A 170 -5.76 14.61 0.31
C THR A 170 -4.52 13.71 0.47
N TRP A 171 -3.59 13.75 -0.48
CA TRP A 171 -2.34 12.99 -0.44
C TRP A 171 -1.19 13.76 0.21
N GLU A 172 -1.29 15.10 0.26
CA GLU A 172 -0.25 15.98 0.80
C GLU A 172 -0.39 16.21 2.34
N GLN A 173 -1.43 15.67 2.95
CA GLN A 173 -1.69 15.69 4.39
C GLN A 173 -1.36 14.34 5.01
#